data_b645044078aa7afaf2979244960f8814
#
_entry.id   b645044078aa7afaf2979244960f8814
#
_cell.length_a   1.000
_cell.length_b   1.000
_cell.length_c   1.000
_cell.angle_alpha   90.00
_cell.angle_beta   90.00
_cell.angle_gamma   90.00
#
_symmetry.space_group_name_H-M   'P 1'
#
loop_
_entity.id
_entity.type
_entity.pdbx_description
1 polymer ?
#
loop_
_entity_poly.entity_id
_entity_poly.type
_entity_poly.pdbx_seq_one_letter_code
_entity_poly.pdbx_strand_id
1 'polypeptide(L)'
;MLTIKLDMITFTALGALLLMTSNVIIKKFPFFMKYSIPSPVIGGFIFSIAMWLAYQFNIVELNFDNTLYDLSMYIFFVTIGLMTGVKLLVSGGKILLIYMVICWGLAFMQNGVSIGLSYVLDIEPLVAMMAGQASMQGGHGMAASLAPLIESFGYDQALNVGLAASTFGLIAGSILGGPVGNWLIQRNKLKIETDHVDLENLAESNNTEDKVTAQKCIITGAVILSILAIGMPTAKWISTATGFTIPGHIFSLFIGVIFHSINERKPIIKISRNTVILISTLSLEMFLVMAMMKLKLWELYELALPLTIILISQVITTILVAIFIVYRALGKNYDAAVMSAGFIGHGLGATPNGLVVMDAICNKYGLFSRKAFIIIPIAGTVLTDIVGVPLFVFLANTFGG
;
A
#
# COMPACT_ATOMS: atom_id res chain seq x y z
N MET A 1 35.19 -9.46 1.01
CA MET A 1 34.13 -8.48 1.37
C MET A 1 33.94 -8.53 2.88
N LEU A 2 33.86 -7.38 3.55
CA LEU A 2 33.67 -7.31 5.01
C LEU A 2 32.16 -7.41 5.28
N THR A 3 31.74 -8.40 6.11
CA THR A 3 30.35 -8.53 6.53
C THR A 3 30.17 -7.87 7.89
N ILE A 4 29.31 -6.85 7.98
CA ILE A 4 29.01 -6.11 9.22
C ILE A 4 27.55 -6.38 9.60
N LYS A 5 27.33 -6.83 10.84
CA LYS A 5 26.00 -6.96 11.42
C LYS A 5 25.63 -5.66 12.14
N LEU A 6 24.61 -4.97 11.66
CA LEU A 6 24.03 -3.82 12.34
C LEU A 6 23.01 -4.30 13.38
N ASP A 7 23.21 -3.88 14.64
CA ASP A 7 22.23 -4.12 15.70
C ASP A 7 20.95 -3.32 15.49
N MET A 8 19.89 -3.66 16.24
CA MET A 8 18.56 -3.05 16.08
C MET A 8 18.58 -1.53 16.28
N ILE A 9 19.41 -1.01 17.20
CA ILE A 9 19.47 0.43 17.50
C ILE A 9 20.13 1.18 16.35
N THR A 10 21.30 0.70 15.91
CA THR A 10 22.05 1.30 14.80
C THR A 10 21.25 1.27 13.50
N PHE A 11 20.60 0.15 13.19
CA PHE A 11 19.75 0.03 12.00
C PHE A 11 18.56 1.02 12.02
N THR A 12 17.88 1.12 13.16
CA THR A 12 16.75 2.03 13.35
C THR A 12 17.19 3.49 13.31
N ALA A 13 18.33 3.82 13.94
CA ALA A 13 18.88 5.18 13.94
C ALA A 13 19.25 5.64 12.52
N LEU A 14 19.89 4.77 11.71
CA LEU A 14 20.16 5.05 10.31
C LEU A 14 18.87 5.29 9.52
N GLY A 15 17.83 4.46 9.72
CA GLY A 15 16.52 4.67 9.11
C GLY A 15 15.92 6.03 9.45
N ALA A 16 15.95 6.43 10.73
CA ALA A 16 15.47 7.74 11.17
C ALA A 16 16.25 8.90 10.55
N LEU A 17 17.57 8.81 10.44
CA LEU A 17 18.41 9.82 9.79
C LEU A 17 18.11 9.92 8.28
N LEU A 18 17.89 8.78 7.62
CA LEU A 18 17.49 8.76 6.22
C LEU A 18 16.11 9.40 6.01
N LEU A 19 15.15 9.20 6.90
CA LEU A 19 13.86 9.88 6.85
C LEU A 19 14.02 11.40 7.00
N MET A 20 14.84 11.86 7.93
CA MET A 20 15.11 13.29 8.10
C MET A 20 15.71 13.90 6.84
N THR A 21 16.73 13.26 6.25
CA THR A 21 17.35 13.72 5.00
C THR A 21 16.41 13.70 3.82
N SER A 22 15.58 12.66 3.70
CA SER A 22 14.58 12.54 2.63
C SER A 22 13.52 13.63 2.67
N ASN A 23 13.08 14.02 3.87
CA ASN A 23 12.13 15.12 4.06
C ASN A 23 12.71 16.46 3.57
N VAL A 24 14.01 16.68 3.72
CA VAL A 24 14.70 17.86 3.15
C VAL A 24 14.76 17.75 1.62
N ILE A 25 15.07 16.57 1.09
CA ILE A 25 15.16 16.34 -0.37
C ILE A 25 13.80 16.56 -1.03
N ILE A 26 12.71 16.04 -0.47
CA ILE A 26 11.35 16.22 -1.01
C ILE A 26 10.98 17.70 -1.11
N LYS A 27 11.28 18.48 -0.06
CA LYS A 27 11.02 19.94 -0.06
C LYS A 27 11.82 20.69 -1.15
N LYS A 28 13.01 20.20 -1.46
CA LYS A 28 13.90 20.83 -2.45
C LYS A 28 13.57 20.43 -3.89
N PHE A 29 13.03 19.22 -4.09
CA PHE A 29 12.75 18.67 -5.42
C PHE A 29 11.25 18.33 -5.57
N PRO A 30 10.43 19.23 -6.16
CA PRO A 30 8.98 19.04 -6.34
C PRO A 30 8.60 17.79 -7.15
N PHE A 31 9.55 17.23 -7.92
CA PHE A 31 9.37 15.97 -8.65
C PHE A 31 8.82 14.85 -7.77
N PHE A 32 9.38 14.65 -6.58
CA PHE A 32 8.96 13.57 -5.69
C PHE A 32 7.53 13.76 -5.17
N MET A 33 7.13 14.99 -4.85
CA MET A 33 5.74 15.30 -4.48
C MET A 33 4.79 15.10 -5.65
N LYS A 34 5.19 15.52 -6.86
CA LYS A 34 4.36 15.36 -8.08
C LYS A 34 4.01 13.92 -8.38
N TYR A 35 4.90 12.99 -8.10
CA TYR A 35 4.70 11.54 -8.32
C TYR A 35 4.36 10.79 -7.03
N SER A 36 4.03 11.50 -5.94
CA SER A 36 3.64 10.92 -4.64
C SER A 36 4.65 9.90 -4.10
N ILE A 37 5.95 10.09 -4.37
CA ILE A 37 6.99 9.19 -3.90
C ILE A 37 7.22 9.43 -2.40
N PRO A 38 7.00 8.41 -1.53
CA PRO A 38 7.11 8.58 -0.09
C PRO A 38 8.55 8.86 0.36
N SER A 39 8.68 9.65 1.42
CA SER A 39 9.97 9.96 2.06
C SER A 39 10.83 8.72 2.37
N PRO A 40 10.28 7.65 2.96
CA PRO A 40 11.02 6.44 3.25
C PRO A 40 11.65 5.78 2.02
N VAL A 41 10.94 5.82 0.88
CA VAL A 41 11.42 5.24 -0.38
C VAL A 41 12.65 5.97 -0.87
N ILE A 42 12.65 7.30 -0.82
CA ILE A 42 13.80 8.11 -1.27
C ILE A 42 15.02 7.85 -0.39
N GLY A 43 14.85 7.89 0.93
CA GLY A 43 15.96 7.68 1.87
C GLY A 43 16.54 6.28 1.78
N GLY A 44 15.69 5.27 1.79
CA GLY A 44 16.13 3.90 1.69
C GLY A 44 16.76 3.58 0.33
N PHE A 45 16.25 4.16 -0.78
CA PHE A 45 16.83 3.97 -2.11
C PHE A 45 18.22 4.61 -2.25
N ILE A 46 18.42 5.80 -1.69
CA ILE A 46 19.76 6.42 -1.63
C ILE A 46 20.75 5.50 -0.90
N PHE A 47 20.32 4.93 0.23
CA PHE A 47 21.13 3.97 0.98
C PHE A 47 21.41 2.71 0.16
N SER A 48 20.39 2.14 -0.51
CA SER A 48 20.54 0.95 -1.35
C SER A 48 21.50 1.15 -2.52
N ILE A 49 21.51 2.35 -3.14
CA ILE A 49 22.49 2.71 -4.17
C ILE A 49 23.90 2.74 -3.57
N ALA A 50 24.09 3.34 -2.40
CA ALA A 50 25.38 3.38 -1.74
C ALA A 50 25.87 1.95 -1.40
N MET A 51 24.97 1.08 -0.94
CA MET A 51 25.29 -0.32 -0.67
C MET A 51 25.57 -1.13 -1.92
N TRP A 52 24.85 -0.88 -3.02
CA TRP A 52 25.14 -1.49 -4.32
C TRP A 52 26.54 -1.13 -4.81
N LEU A 53 26.95 0.14 -4.71
CA LEU A 53 28.32 0.57 -5.05
C LEU A 53 29.34 -0.11 -4.14
N ALA A 54 29.11 -0.15 -2.83
CA ALA A 54 29.99 -0.83 -1.89
C ALA A 54 30.13 -2.34 -2.19
N TYR A 55 29.04 -3.00 -2.59
CA TYR A 55 29.01 -4.39 -3.02
C TYR A 55 29.83 -4.62 -4.30
N GLN A 56 29.66 -3.77 -5.33
CA GLN A 56 30.40 -3.87 -6.60
C GLN A 56 31.91 -3.76 -6.41
N PHE A 57 32.35 -2.94 -5.47
CA PHE A 57 33.78 -2.81 -5.12
C PHE A 57 34.26 -3.83 -4.07
N ASN A 58 33.45 -4.83 -3.70
CA ASN A 58 33.75 -5.83 -2.67
C ASN A 58 34.17 -5.25 -1.31
N ILE A 59 33.63 -4.07 -0.94
CA ILE A 59 34.00 -3.35 0.29
C ILE A 59 33.24 -3.94 1.49
N VAL A 60 31.90 -3.88 1.49
CA VAL A 60 31.07 -4.27 2.63
C VAL A 60 29.73 -4.86 2.21
N GLU A 61 29.28 -5.83 3.00
CA GLU A 61 27.91 -6.35 3.01
C GLU A 61 27.32 -6.16 4.41
N LEU A 62 26.08 -5.67 4.48
CA LEU A 62 25.40 -5.42 5.73
C LEU A 62 24.32 -6.47 6.00
N ASN A 63 24.34 -7.00 7.23
CA ASN A 63 23.25 -7.80 7.78
C ASN A 63 22.52 -6.97 8.84
N PHE A 64 21.20 -7.01 8.84
CA PHE A 64 20.36 -6.17 9.70
C PHE A 64 19.64 -6.98 10.77
N ASP A 65 19.59 -6.43 11.99
CA ASP A 65 18.68 -6.92 13.01
C ASP A 65 17.26 -6.43 12.74
N ASN A 66 16.35 -7.37 12.48
CA ASN A 66 15.00 -7.07 12.06
C ASN A 66 14.03 -6.76 13.21
N THR A 67 14.44 -6.80 14.47
CA THR A 67 13.55 -6.71 15.64
C THR A 67 12.62 -5.49 15.60
N LEU A 68 13.18 -4.29 15.41
CA LEU A 68 12.38 -3.04 15.35
C LEU A 68 11.71 -2.83 14.00
N TYR A 69 12.26 -3.38 12.93
CA TYR A 69 11.61 -3.44 11.63
C TYR A 69 10.31 -4.24 11.71
N ASP A 70 10.35 -5.45 12.25
CA ASP A 70 9.18 -6.32 12.40
C ASP A 70 8.15 -5.69 13.35
N LEU A 71 8.59 -5.14 14.48
CA LEU A 71 7.69 -4.47 15.44
C LEU A 71 6.98 -3.28 14.78
N SER A 72 7.68 -2.45 14.02
CA SER A 72 7.09 -1.32 13.30
C SER A 72 6.04 -1.77 12.28
N MET A 73 6.35 -2.83 11.54
CA MET A 73 5.41 -3.47 10.60
C MET A 73 4.17 -3.98 11.33
N TYR A 74 4.33 -4.71 12.43
CA TYR A 74 3.21 -5.27 13.20
C TYR A 74 2.29 -4.19 13.77
N ILE A 75 2.86 -3.12 14.33
CA ILE A 75 2.10 -1.97 14.83
C ILE A 75 1.32 -1.32 13.69
N PHE A 76 1.96 -1.07 12.55
CA PHE A 76 1.31 -0.48 11.38
C PHE A 76 0.08 -1.29 10.94
N PHE A 77 0.20 -2.61 10.79
CA PHE A 77 -0.93 -3.44 10.35
C PHE A 77 -2.09 -3.47 11.34
N VAL A 78 -1.81 -3.49 12.64
CA VAL A 78 -2.88 -3.39 13.65
C VAL A 78 -3.56 -2.02 13.60
N THR A 79 -2.81 -0.93 13.39
CA THR A 79 -3.43 0.41 13.26
C THR A 79 -4.34 0.52 12.03
N ILE A 80 -3.99 -0.13 10.91
CA ILE A 80 -4.89 -0.27 9.76
C ILE A 80 -6.21 -0.94 10.21
N GLY A 81 -6.14 -2.06 10.91
CA GLY A 81 -7.34 -2.74 11.44
C GLY A 81 -8.17 -1.85 12.36
N LEU A 82 -7.52 -1.08 13.25
CA LEU A 82 -8.20 -0.16 14.17
C LEU A 82 -8.85 1.06 13.48
N MET A 83 -8.47 1.36 12.25
CA MET A 83 -9.06 2.45 11.46
C MET A 83 -10.22 1.98 10.58
N THR A 84 -10.48 0.68 10.52
CA THR A 84 -11.46 0.04 9.63
C THR A 84 -12.67 -0.44 10.41
N GLY A 85 -13.82 0.17 10.14
CA GLY A 85 -15.09 -0.20 10.78
C GLY A 85 -16.17 -0.59 9.77
N VAL A 86 -17.12 -1.42 10.20
CA VAL A 86 -18.26 -1.86 9.39
C VAL A 86 -19.15 -0.67 8.99
N LYS A 87 -19.22 0.39 9.80
CA LYS A 87 -19.97 1.61 9.44
C LYS A 87 -19.43 2.28 8.18
N LEU A 88 -18.13 2.20 7.95
CA LEU A 88 -17.48 2.75 6.76
C LEU A 88 -18.00 2.10 5.47
N LEU A 89 -18.23 0.77 5.51
CA LEU A 89 -18.83 0.00 4.42
C LEU A 89 -20.25 0.45 4.08
N VAL A 90 -21.02 0.76 5.11
CA VAL A 90 -22.44 1.14 4.94
C VAL A 90 -22.58 2.58 4.45
N SER A 91 -21.68 3.49 4.82
CA SER A 91 -21.76 4.92 4.49
C SER A 91 -21.55 5.23 3.01
N GLY A 92 -20.78 4.41 2.28
CA GLY A 92 -20.49 4.62 0.85
C GLY A 92 -21.56 4.12 -0.12
N GLY A 93 -22.56 3.39 0.38
CA GLY A 93 -23.70 2.90 -0.39
C GLY A 93 -23.33 1.97 -1.57
N LYS A 94 -24.24 1.87 -2.54
CA LYS A 94 -24.12 0.95 -3.69
C LYS A 94 -22.86 1.19 -4.54
N ILE A 95 -22.47 2.47 -4.70
CA ILE A 95 -21.34 2.83 -5.56
C ILE A 95 -20.01 2.36 -4.92
N LEU A 96 -19.86 2.49 -3.60
CA LEU A 96 -18.71 1.97 -2.89
C LEU A 96 -18.62 0.45 -3.03
N LEU A 97 -19.73 -0.26 -2.86
CA LEU A 97 -19.77 -1.72 -3.02
C LEU A 97 -19.34 -2.15 -4.44
N ILE A 98 -19.89 -1.50 -5.48
CA ILE A 98 -19.50 -1.79 -6.86
C ILE A 98 -17.99 -1.53 -7.06
N TYR A 99 -17.49 -0.39 -6.57
CA TYR A 99 -16.08 -0.06 -6.69
C TYR A 99 -15.18 -1.08 -5.98
N MET A 100 -15.55 -1.50 -4.77
CA MET A 100 -14.83 -2.54 -4.00
C MET A 100 -14.77 -3.88 -4.76
N VAL A 101 -15.92 -4.35 -5.28
CA VAL A 101 -15.95 -5.60 -6.06
C VAL A 101 -15.03 -5.52 -7.28
N ILE A 102 -14.96 -4.35 -7.93
CA ILE A 102 -14.04 -4.13 -9.05
C ILE A 102 -12.58 -4.16 -8.57
N CYS A 103 -12.25 -3.55 -7.43
CA CYS A 103 -10.90 -3.61 -6.85
C CYS A 103 -10.49 -5.04 -6.49
N TRP A 104 -11.41 -5.83 -5.91
CA TRP A 104 -11.17 -7.25 -5.66
C TRP A 104 -10.97 -8.04 -6.96
N GLY A 105 -11.80 -7.78 -7.97
CA GLY A 105 -11.62 -8.35 -9.31
C GLY A 105 -10.26 -8.01 -9.92
N LEU A 106 -9.80 -6.75 -9.74
CA LEU A 106 -8.47 -6.35 -10.17
C LEU A 106 -7.37 -7.11 -9.42
N ALA A 107 -7.53 -7.36 -8.11
CA ALA A 107 -6.57 -8.14 -7.33
C ALA A 107 -6.41 -9.58 -7.87
N PHE A 108 -7.51 -10.23 -8.22
CA PHE A 108 -7.47 -11.54 -8.91
C PHE A 108 -6.76 -11.46 -10.26
N MET A 109 -7.08 -10.45 -11.07
CA MET A 109 -6.47 -10.27 -12.40
C MET A 109 -4.97 -9.99 -12.28
N GLN A 110 -4.54 -9.13 -11.35
CA GLN A 110 -3.14 -8.78 -11.17
C GLN A 110 -2.30 -9.98 -10.71
N ASN A 111 -2.77 -10.76 -9.75
CA ASN A 111 -2.10 -12.00 -9.36
C ASN A 111 -2.12 -13.04 -10.49
N GLY A 112 -3.26 -13.18 -11.18
CA GLY A 112 -3.39 -14.09 -12.31
C GLY A 112 -2.48 -13.74 -13.48
N VAL A 113 -2.33 -12.45 -13.81
CA VAL A 113 -1.39 -11.96 -14.84
C VAL A 113 0.06 -12.25 -14.45
N SER A 114 0.45 -11.95 -13.19
CA SER A 114 1.81 -12.24 -12.72
C SER A 114 2.12 -13.73 -12.76
N ILE A 115 1.24 -14.56 -12.22
CA ILE A 115 1.42 -16.03 -12.21
C ILE A 115 1.37 -16.58 -13.62
N GLY A 116 0.44 -16.13 -14.46
CA GLY A 116 0.35 -16.60 -15.87
C GLY A 116 1.59 -16.27 -16.68
N LEU A 117 2.12 -15.06 -16.52
CA LEU A 117 3.35 -14.65 -17.20
C LEU A 117 4.61 -15.33 -16.66
N SER A 118 4.63 -15.75 -15.39
CA SER A 118 5.78 -16.45 -14.83
C SER A 118 6.12 -17.73 -15.58
N TYR A 119 5.11 -18.50 -16.01
CA TYR A 119 5.30 -19.70 -16.81
C TYR A 119 5.82 -19.42 -18.23
N VAL A 120 5.52 -18.24 -18.78
CA VAL A 120 6.00 -17.83 -20.12
C VAL A 120 7.42 -17.29 -20.06
N LEU A 121 7.76 -16.65 -18.94
CA LEU A 121 9.04 -15.96 -18.74
C LEU A 121 10.07 -16.83 -17.99
N ASP A 122 9.70 -18.07 -17.65
CA ASP A 122 10.53 -19.03 -16.92
C ASP A 122 11.07 -18.47 -15.59
N ILE A 123 10.16 -17.84 -14.81
CA ILE A 123 10.45 -17.35 -13.46
C ILE A 123 9.50 -17.99 -12.45
N GLU A 124 9.93 -18.05 -11.20
CA GLU A 124 9.13 -18.63 -10.12
C GLU A 124 7.80 -17.87 -9.91
N PRO A 125 6.65 -18.58 -9.89
CA PRO A 125 5.33 -17.95 -9.74
C PRO A 125 5.21 -17.11 -8.48
N LEU A 126 5.81 -17.53 -7.37
CA LEU A 126 5.79 -16.82 -6.09
C LEU A 126 6.55 -15.49 -6.17
N VAL A 127 7.70 -15.48 -6.87
CA VAL A 127 8.48 -14.26 -7.10
C VAL A 127 7.71 -13.30 -8.02
N ALA A 128 7.14 -13.82 -9.11
CA ALA A 128 6.32 -13.03 -10.03
C ALA A 128 5.09 -12.43 -9.36
N MET A 129 4.45 -13.17 -8.45
CA MET A 129 3.27 -12.73 -7.70
C MET A 129 3.57 -11.50 -6.84
N MET A 130 4.83 -11.28 -6.41
CA MET A 130 5.24 -10.06 -5.74
C MET A 130 5.11 -8.81 -6.62
N ALA A 131 5.11 -8.94 -7.95
CA ALA A 131 4.78 -7.87 -8.90
C ALA A 131 3.28 -7.78 -9.24
N GLY A 132 2.43 -8.51 -8.54
CA GLY A 132 0.98 -8.50 -8.67
C GLY A 132 0.29 -7.52 -7.69
N GLN A 133 -0.85 -7.95 -7.14
CA GLN A 133 -1.71 -7.13 -6.27
C GLN A 133 -0.97 -6.56 -5.05
N ALA A 134 -0.10 -7.35 -4.41
CA ALA A 134 0.63 -6.93 -3.22
C ALA A 134 1.43 -5.62 -3.43
N SER A 135 2.04 -5.47 -4.60
CA SER A 135 2.82 -4.29 -4.98
C SER A 135 1.99 -3.23 -5.69
N MET A 136 1.07 -3.63 -6.57
CA MET A 136 0.31 -2.71 -7.41
C MET A 136 -0.79 -1.99 -6.65
N GLN A 137 -1.64 -2.69 -5.89
CA GLN A 137 -2.69 -2.07 -5.07
C GLN A 137 -2.22 -1.79 -3.64
N GLY A 138 -1.43 -2.70 -3.06
CA GLY A 138 -0.96 -2.60 -1.69
C GLY A 138 0.24 -1.67 -1.49
N GLY A 139 0.96 -1.37 -2.57
CA GLY A 139 2.16 -0.51 -2.55
C GLY A 139 3.31 -1.10 -1.73
N HIS A 140 4.28 -0.23 -1.39
CA HIS A 140 5.51 -0.66 -0.71
C HIS A 140 5.26 -1.33 0.65
N GLY A 141 4.28 -0.83 1.42
CA GLY A 141 3.98 -1.37 2.75
C GLY A 141 3.48 -2.82 2.69
N MET A 142 2.54 -3.10 1.79
CA MET A 142 2.00 -4.45 1.62
C MET A 142 3.04 -5.38 1.00
N ALA A 143 3.75 -4.93 -0.03
CA ALA A 143 4.83 -5.70 -0.65
C ALA A 143 5.88 -6.12 0.38
N ALA A 144 6.37 -5.18 1.18
CA ALA A 144 7.36 -5.46 2.21
C ALA A 144 6.83 -6.38 3.35
N SER A 145 5.54 -6.31 3.66
CA SER A 145 4.93 -7.15 4.71
C SER A 145 4.67 -8.59 4.26
N LEU A 146 4.39 -8.79 2.96
CA LEU A 146 4.11 -10.12 2.41
C LEU A 146 5.37 -10.84 1.91
N ALA A 147 6.46 -10.10 1.65
CA ALA A 147 7.72 -10.67 1.23
C ALA A 147 8.25 -11.76 2.18
N PRO A 148 8.23 -11.62 3.52
CA PRO A 148 8.69 -12.67 4.44
C PRO A 148 7.91 -13.98 4.31
N LEU A 149 6.64 -13.94 3.88
CA LEU A 149 5.87 -15.15 3.59
C LEU A 149 6.48 -15.90 2.40
N ILE A 150 6.80 -15.19 1.33
CA ILE A 150 7.40 -15.77 0.11
C ILE A 150 8.85 -16.23 0.38
N GLU A 151 9.60 -15.44 1.15
CA GLU A 151 10.95 -15.79 1.60
C GLU A 151 10.97 -17.07 2.45
N SER A 152 9.90 -17.33 3.24
CA SER A 152 9.77 -18.56 4.02
C SER A 152 9.62 -19.83 3.16
N PHE A 153 9.27 -19.69 1.89
CA PHE A 153 9.26 -20.75 0.89
C PHE A 153 10.59 -20.88 0.11
N GLY A 154 11.61 -20.08 0.48
CA GLY A 154 12.97 -20.16 -0.09
C GLY A 154 13.27 -19.14 -1.19
N TYR A 155 12.43 -18.12 -1.37
CA TYR A 155 12.59 -17.11 -2.43
C TYR A 155 13.02 -15.76 -1.87
N ASP A 156 14.30 -15.60 -1.57
CA ASP A 156 14.90 -14.42 -0.91
C ASP A 156 14.76 -13.11 -1.70
N GLN A 157 14.47 -13.17 -3.01
CA GLN A 157 14.31 -11.99 -3.87
C GLN A 157 12.93 -11.32 -3.72
N ALA A 158 12.00 -11.91 -2.96
CA ALA A 158 10.61 -11.45 -2.87
C ALA A 158 10.48 -9.99 -2.45
N LEU A 159 11.21 -9.57 -1.41
CA LEU A 159 11.23 -8.18 -0.97
C LEU A 159 11.70 -7.23 -2.08
N ASN A 160 12.78 -7.58 -2.76
CA ASN A 160 13.40 -6.76 -3.81
C ASN A 160 12.43 -6.55 -4.99
N VAL A 161 11.82 -7.63 -5.47
CA VAL A 161 10.84 -7.59 -6.55
C VAL A 161 9.61 -6.77 -6.15
N GLY A 162 9.09 -6.99 -4.94
CA GLY A 162 7.93 -6.27 -4.43
C GLY A 162 8.15 -4.75 -4.32
N LEU A 163 9.30 -4.33 -3.78
CA LEU A 163 9.63 -2.90 -3.64
C LEU A 163 9.89 -2.23 -5.00
N ALA A 164 10.59 -2.92 -5.91
CA ALA A 164 10.81 -2.42 -7.27
C ALA A 164 9.48 -2.27 -8.03
N ALA A 165 8.61 -3.28 -7.96
CA ALA A 165 7.30 -3.26 -8.57
C ALA A 165 6.41 -2.14 -8.02
N SER A 166 6.38 -1.95 -6.70
CA SER A 166 5.62 -0.87 -6.05
C SER A 166 6.10 0.52 -6.51
N THR A 167 7.43 0.72 -6.61
CA THR A 167 8.01 1.98 -7.08
C THR A 167 7.61 2.28 -8.52
N PHE A 168 7.73 1.28 -9.40
CA PHE A 168 7.31 1.41 -10.80
C PHE A 168 5.81 1.71 -10.91
N GLY A 169 4.99 0.96 -10.20
CA GLY A 169 3.54 1.10 -10.21
C GLY A 169 3.10 2.49 -9.77
N LEU A 170 3.69 3.04 -8.70
CA LEU A 170 3.39 4.36 -8.17
C LEU A 170 3.70 5.46 -9.20
N ILE A 171 4.83 5.37 -9.89
CA ILE A 171 5.21 6.31 -10.95
C ILE A 171 4.25 6.17 -12.15
N ALA A 172 4.00 4.94 -12.61
CA ALA A 172 3.12 4.67 -13.74
C ALA A 172 1.69 5.13 -13.48
N GLY A 173 1.14 4.87 -12.27
CA GLY A 173 -0.19 5.31 -11.86
C GLY A 173 -0.33 6.83 -11.85
N SER A 174 0.68 7.55 -11.33
CA SER A 174 0.71 9.02 -11.34
C SER A 174 0.75 9.62 -12.74
N ILE A 175 1.51 9.00 -13.65
CA ILE A 175 1.67 9.50 -15.03
C ILE A 175 0.44 9.20 -15.87
N LEU A 176 -0.15 8.01 -15.75
CA LEU A 176 -1.16 7.50 -16.67
C LEU A 176 -2.60 7.78 -16.25
N GLY A 177 -2.87 7.89 -14.96
CA GLY A 177 -4.23 8.09 -14.46
C GLY A 177 -4.88 9.38 -14.98
N GLY A 178 -4.16 10.50 -14.92
CA GLY A 178 -4.63 11.80 -15.40
C GLY A 178 -4.97 11.80 -16.91
N PRO A 179 -4.05 11.42 -17.79
CA PRO A 179 -4.31 11.29 -19.23
C PRO A 179 -5.49 10.40 -19.58
N VAL A 180 -5.63 9.22 -18.93
CA VAL A 180 -6.76 8.31 -19.20
C VAL A 180 -8.09 8.92 -18.76
N GLY A 181 -8.16 9.53 -17.57
CA GLY A 181 -9.37 10.23 -17.12
C GLY A 181 -9.75 11.39 -18.04
N ASN A 182 -8.77 12.20 -18.44
CA ASN A 182 -8.98 13.28 -19.40
C ASN A 182 -9.48 12.75 -20.77
N TRP A 183 -8.91 11.66 -21.25
CA TRP A 183 -9.35 11.02 -22.50
C TRP A 183 -10.80 10.53 -22.40
N LEU A 184 -11.21 9.94 -21.27
CA LEU A 184 -12.59 9.51 -21.04
C LEU A 184 -13.57 10.70 -21.09
N ILE A 185 -13.21 11.83 -20.47
CA ILE A 185 -14.02 13.05 -20.46
C ILE A 185 -14.19 13.62 -21.88
N GLN A 186 -13.10 13.76 -22.61
CA GLN A 186 -13.10 14.34 -23.96
C GLN A 186 -13.78 13.44 -24.98
N ARG A 187 -13.46 12.13 -24.99
CA ARG A 187 -14.03 11.16 -25.94
C ARG A 187 -15.56 11.06 -25.81
N ASN A 188 -16.07 11.09 -24.58
CA ASN A 188 -17.49 10.94 -24.32
C ASN A 188 -18.21 12.29 -24.27
N LYS A 189 -17.53 13.41 -24.53
CA LYS A 189 -18.08 14.78 -24.51
C LYS A 189 -18.94 15.03 -23.26
N LEU A 190 -18.40 14.64 -22.10
CA LEU A 190 -19.13 14.70 -20.83
C LEU A 190 -19.47 16.16 -20.51
N LYS A 191 -20.75 16.43 -20.19
CA LYS A 191 -21.18 17.75 -19.73
C LYS A 191 -20.52 18.05 -18.39
N ILE A 192 -19.85 19.17 -18.31
CA ILE A 192 -19.26 19.71 -17.09
C ILE A 192 -20.28 20.73 -16.60
N GLU A 193 -21.24 20.30 -15.79
CA GLU A 193 -22.16 21.19 -15.11
C GLU A 193 -21.41 21.78 -13.92
N THR A 194 -21.17 23.07 -13.97
CA THR A 194 -20.55 23.83 -12.89
C THR A 194 -21.57 24.07 -11.79
N ASP A 195 -21.84 23.05 -10.97
CA ASP A 195 -22.36 23.30 -9.64
C ASP A 195 -21.20 23.85 -8.81
N HIS A 196 -21.25 25.13 -8.51
CA HIS A 196 -20.31 25.77 -7.58
C HIS A 196 -20.48 25.16 -6.20
N VAL A 197 -19.78 24.09 -5.93
CA VAL A 197 -19.68 23.53 -4.59
C VAL A 197 -18.55 24.27 -3.88
N ASP A 198 -18.90 25.10 -2.92
CA ASP A 198 -17.94 25.79 -2.04
C ASP A 198 -17.01 24.76 -1.39
N LEU A 199 -15.73 24.81 -1.78
CA LEU A 199 -14.64 23.95 -1.26
C LEU A 199 -14.42 24.16 0.26
N GLU A 200 -14.88 25.29 0.81
CA GLU A 200 -14.72 25.64 2.23
C GLU A 200 -15.43 24.68 3.18
N ASN A 201 -16.54 24.07 2.77
CA ASN A 201 -17.32 23.17 3.63
C ASN A 201 -16.76 21.74 3.74
N LEU A 202 -15.71 21.37 3.01
CA LEU A 202 -15.05 20.06 3.09
C LEU A 202 -13.91 20.03 4.12
N ALA A 203 -13.37 21.19 4.49
CA ALA A 203 -12.32 21.32 5.48
C ALA A 203 -12.84 21.19 6.94
N GLU A 204 -14.14 21.40 7.16
CA GLU A 204 -14.72 21.43 8.53
C GLU A 204 -15.03 20.06 9.15
N SER A 205 -14.83 18.96 8.44
CA SER A 205 -14.98 17.60 9.01
C SER A 205 -13.77 17.15 9.85
N ASN A 206 -12.70 17.90 9.90
CA ASN A 206 -11.63 17.66 10.85
C ASN A 206 -12.03 18.22 12.23
N ASN A 207 -12.62 17.37 13.06
CA ASN A 207 -12.84 17.67 14.46
C ASN A 207 -11.51 18.08 15.12
N THR A 208 -11.30 19.38 15.23
CA THR A 208 -10.11 20.03 15.81
C THR A 208 -9.97 19.78 17.32
N GLU A 209 -10.92 19.08 17.95
CA GLU A 209 -10.96 18.86 19.40
C GLU A 209 -10.25 17.59 19.90
N ASP A 210 -9.91 16.62 19.04
CA ASP A 210 -9.25 15.38 19.49
C ASP A 210 -7.71 15.51 19.50
N LYS A 211 -7.19 16.34 20.42
CA LYS A 211 -5.73 16.53 20.60
C LYS A 211 -5.08 15.22 21.02
N VAL A 212 -3.94 14.92 20.40
CA VAL A 212 -3.06 13.82 20.81
C VAL A 212 -2.46 14.15 22.17
N THR A 213 -2.55 13.22 23.11
CA THR A 213 -1.95 13.34 24.45
C THR A 213 -1.19 12.08 24.81
N ALA A 214 -0.23 12.15 25.73
CA ALA A 214 0.53 11.00 26.20
C ALA A 214 -0.39 9.87 26.70
N GLN A 215 -1.46 10.20 27.43
CA GLN A 215 -2.43 9.23 27.93
C GLN A 215 -3.14 8.48 26.78
N LYS A 216 -3.55 9.20 25.73
CA LYS A 216 -4.17 8.57 24.54
C LYS A 216 -3.18 7.67 23.79
N CYS A 217 -1.91 8.08 23.72
CA CYS A 217 -0.85 7.23 23.13
C CYS A 217 -0.65 5.95 23.95
N ILE A 218 -0.63 6.04 25.27
CA ILE A 218 -0.48 4.87 26.15
C ILE A 218 -1.67 3.92 25.96
N ILE A 219 -2.91 4.45 25.99
CA ILE A 219 -4.12 3.62 25.81
C ILE A 219 -4.11 2.94 24.44
N THR A 220 -3.85 3.69 23.37
CA THR A 220 -3.83 3.16 22.00
C THR A 220 -2.70 2.14 21.83
N GLY A 221 -1.51 2.44 22.37
CA GLY A 221 -0.37 1.50 22.37
C GLY A 221 -0.67 0.20 23.11
N ALA A 222 -1.32 0.29 24.30
CA ALA A 222 -1.75 -0.88 25.04
C ALA A 222 -2.74 -1.76 24.25
N VAL A 223 -3.71 -1.15 23.57
CA VAL A 223 -4.66 -1.88 22.70
C VAL A 223 -3.93 -2.55 21.54
N ILE A 224 -3.02 -1.85 20.86
CA ILE A 224 -2.24 -2.42 19.74
C ILE A 224 -1.43 -3.62 20.22
N LEU A 225 -0.68 -3.47 21.32
CA LEU A 225 0.13 -4.57 21.87
C LEU A 225 -0.73 -5.74 22.33
N SER A 226 -1.90 -5.49 22.89
CA SER A 226 -2.85 -6.55 23.29
C SER A 226 -3.37 -7.34 22.07
N ILE A 227 -3.69 -6.64 20.99
CA ILE A 227 -4.10 -7.27 19.73
C ILE A 227 -2.97 -8.13 19.16
N LEU A 228 -1.73 -7.63 19.17
CA LEU A 228 -0.56 -8.40 18.73
C LEU A 228 -0.32 -9.63 19.62
N ALA A 229 -0.40 -9.46 20.94
CA ALA A 229 -0.21 -10.56 21.91
C ALA A 229 -1.22 -11.69 21.74
N ILE A 230 -2.42 -11.40 21.24
CA ILE A 230 -3.44 -12.41 20.91
C ILE A 230 -3.25 -12.91 19.49
N GLY A 231 -3.05 -12.02 18.54
CA GLY A 231 -3.06 -12.34 17.10
C GLY A 231 -1.86 -13.19 16.67
N MET A 232 -0.66 -12.86 17.12
CA MET A 232 0.55 -13.57 16.73
C MET A 232 0.54 -15.06 17.14
N PRO A 233 0.28 -15.41 18.41
CA PRO A 233 0.19 -16.81 18.82
C PRO A 233 -0.98 -17.56 18.15
N THR A 234 -2.13 -16.88 17.97
CA THR A 234 -3.30 -17.49 17.35
C THR A 234 -3.05 -17.82 15.88
N ALA A 235 -2.41 -16.92 15.13
CA ALA A 235 -2.00 -17.18 13.75
C ALA A 235 -1.04 -18.37 13.66
N LYS A 236 -0.05 -18.44 14.55
CA LYS A 236 0.89 -19.56 14.63
C LYS A 236 0.18 -20.88 14.92
N TRP A 237 -0.78 -20.89 15.87
CA TRP A 237 -1.56 -22.07 16.20
C TRP A 237 -2.41 -22.53 15.01
N ILE A 238 -3.11 -21.60 14.32
CA ILE A 238 -3.91 -21.93 13.13
C ILE A 238 -3.00 -22.45 12.02
N SER A 239 -1.85 -21.82 11.76
CA SER A 239 -0.90 -22.27 10.74
C SER A 239 -0.43 -23.69 10.99
N THR A 240 -0.10 -24.02 12.25
CA THR A 240 0.32 -25.37 12.63
C THR A 240 -0.82 -26.40 12.50
N ALA A 241 -2.06 -26.01 12.81
CA ALA A 241 -3.22 -26.90 12.76
C ALA A 241 -3.73 -27.16 11.33
N THR A 242 -3.58 -26.18 10.43
CA THR A 242 -4.12 -26.26 9.06
C THR A 242 -3.08 -26.57 7.99
N GLY A 243 -1.78 -26.42 8.29
CA GLY A 243 -0.69 -26.46 7.31
C GLY A 243 -0.56 -25.19 6.45
N PHE A 244 -1.48 -24.23 6.61
CA PHE A 244 -1.43 -22.94 5.89
C PHE A 244 -0.58 -21.92 6.65
N THR A 245 0.43 -21.38 6.02
CA THR A 245 1.25 -20.30 6.60
C THR A 245 0.48 -18.98 6.61
N ILE A 246 0.07 -18.53 7.81
CA ILE A 246 -0.65 -17.27 8.00
C ILE A 246 0.26 -16.32 8.74
N PRO A 247 0.69 -15.18 8.12
CA PRO A 247 1.51 -14.17 8.78
C PRO A 247 0.77 -13.56 9.99
N GLY A 248 1.44 -13.54 11.15
CA GLY A 248 0.82 -13.13 12.42
C GLY A 248 0.32 -11.68 12.42
N HIS A 249 1.03 -10.76 11.77
CA HIS A 249 0.62 -9.35 11.66
C HIS A 249 -0.65 -9.18 10.82
N ILE A 250 -0.82 -10.00 9.78
CA ILE A 250 -2.05 -10.01 8.96
C ILE A 250 -3.24 -10.50 9.78
N PHE A 251 -3.06 -11.59 10.54
CA PHE A 251 -4.12 -12.06 11.43
C PHE A 251 -4.46 -11.00 12.49
N SER A 252 -3.46 -10.31 13.05
CA SER A 252 -3.64 -9.21 14.00
C SER A 252 -4.38 -8.02 13.40
N LEU A 253 -4.18 -7.71 12.11
CA LEU A 253 -4.98 -6.71 11.40
C LEU A 253 -6.47 -7.06 11.47
N PHE A 254 -6.85 -8.31 11.16
CA PHE A 254 -8.26 -8.73 11.20
C PHE A 254 -8.84 -8.69 12.63
N ILE A 255 -8.06 -9.05 13.65
CA ILE A 255 -8.48 -8.85 15.05
C ILE A 255 -8.72 -7.36 15.33
N GLY A 256 -7.86 -6.47 14.82
CA GLY A 256 -8.04 -5.02 14.90
C GLY A 256 -9.36 -4.54 14.29
N VAL A 257 -9.72 -5.04 13.11
CA VAL A 257 -11.02 -4.75 12.45
C VAL A 257 -12.20 -5.22 13.30
N ILE A 258 -12.11 -6.43 13.84
CA ILE A 258 -13.16 -6.99 14.72
C ILE A 258 -13.29 -6.14 16.00
N PHE A 259 -12.17 -5.86 16.66
CA PHE A 259 -12.14 -5.03 17.86
C PHE A 259 -12.74 -3.65 17.60
N HIS A 260 -12.31 -2.97 16.53
CA HIS A 260 -12.85 -1.66 16.15
C HIS A 260 -14.36 -1.71 15.91
N SER A 261 -14.84 -2.72 15.16
CA SER A 261 -16.27 -2.88 14.84
C SER A 261 -17.13 -3.12 16.10
N ILE A 262 -16.60 -3.85 17.10
CA ILE A 262 -17.27 -4.05 18.40
C ILE A 262 -17.26 -2.76 19.19
N ASN A 263 -16.10 -2.10 19.26
CA ASN A 263 -15.92 -0.85 20.04
C ASN A 263 -16.73 0.32 19.48
N GLU A 264 -17.00 0.37 18.17
CA GLU A 264 -17.92 1.34 17.57
C GLU A 264 -19.38 1.15 18.02
N ARG A 265 -19.80 -0.12 18.23
CA ARG A 265 -21.17 -0.44 18.66
C ARG A 265 -21.37 -0.30 20.17
N LYS A 266 -20.36 -0.73 20.92
CA LYS A 266 -20.31 -0.66 22.38
C LYS A 266 -18.96 -0.07 22.78
N PRO A 267 -18.86 1.23 23.08
CA PRO A 267 -17.61 1.88 23.44
C PRO A 267 -17.03 1.27 24.73
N ILE A 268 -16.08 0.37 24.61
CA ILE A 268 -15.35 -0.29 25.71
C ILE A 268 -14.15 0.59 26.11
N ILE A 269 -13.42 1.07 25.08
CA ILE A 269 -12.20 1.87 25.25
C ILE A 269 -12.30 3.08 24.31
N LYS A 270 -12.08 4.27 24.84
CA LYS A 270 -12.05 5.51 24.03
C LYS A 270 -10.71 5.62 23.32
N ILE A 271 -10.69 5.22 22.03
CA ILE A 271 -9.53 5.32 21.15
C ILE A 271 -9.63 6.62 20.34
N SER A 272 -8.57 7.41 20.36
CA SER A 272 -8.47 8.63 19.56
C SER A 272 -8.01 8.30 18.14
N ARG A 273 -8.83 8.67 17.15
CA ARG A 273 -8.49 8.46 15.72
C ARG A 273 -7.17 9.16 15.37
N ASN A 274 -6.96 10.40 15.83
CA ASN A 274 -5.74 11.14 15.55
C ASN A 274 -4.50 10.48 16.14
N THR A 275 -4.65 9.83 17.31
CA THR A 275 -3.56 9.06 17.93
C THR A 275 -3.25 7.79 17.14
N VAL A 276 -4.26 7.08 16.63
CA VAL A 276 -4.05 5.91 15.76
C VAL A 276 -3.33 6.32 14.46
N ILE A 277 -3.75 7.42 13.84
CA ILE A 277 -3.09 7.96 12.63
C ILE A 277 -1.63 8.30 12.91
N LEU A 278 -1.32 8.97 14.02
CA LEU A 278 0.06 9.31 14.38
C LEU A 278 0.92 8.06 14.54
N ILE A 279 0.46 7.06 15.30
CA ILE A 279 1.18 5.81 15.52
C ILE A 279 1.34 5.04 14.19
N SER A 280 0.29 5.00 13.37
CA SER A 280 0.29 4.39 12.05
C SER A 280 1.36 5.00 11.13
N THR A 281 1.38 6.34 11.04
CA THR A 281 2.34 7.06 10.19
C THR A 281 3.78 6.83 10.65
N LEU A 282 4.05 6.96 11.96
CA LEU A 282 5.39 6.72 12.49
C LEU A 282 5.86 5.29 12.23
N SER A 283 4.99 4.31 12.47
CA SER A 283 5.31 2.90 12.27
C SER A 283 5.52 2.56 10.79
N LEU A 284 4.67 3.10 9.90
CA LEU A 284 4.82 2.92 8.45
C LEU A 284 6.12 3.51 7.94
N GLU A 285 6.43 4.76 8.29
CA GLU A 285 7.64 5.42 7.80
C GLU A 285 8.91 4.70 8.25
N MET A 286 8.98 4.29 9.54
CA MET A 286 10.12 3.53 10.05
C MET A 286 10.23 2.15 9.41
N PHE A 287 9.14 1.40 9.35
CA PHE A 287 9.09 0.11 8.68
C PHE A 287 9.53 0.21 7.22
N LEU A 288 9.00 1.19 6.48
CA LEU A 288 9.24 1.30 5.06
C LEU A 288 10.67 1.76 4.72
N VAL A 289 11.25 2.70 5.48
CA VAL A 289 12.64 3.10 5.24
C VAL A 289 13.61 1.94 5.52
N MET A 290 13.36 1.18 6.59
CA MET A 290 14.17 0.00 6.92
C MET A 290 14.00 -1.12 5.86
N ALA A 291 12.78 -1.33 5.33
CA ALA A 291 12.55 -2.24 4.21
C ALA A 291 13.35 -1.82 2.97
N MET A 292 13.29 -0.55 2.61
CA MET A 292 14.04 -0.02 1.46
C MET A 292 15.56 -0.06 1.65
N MET A 293 16.07 0.07 2.89
CA MET A 293 17.50 -0.12 3.19
C MET A 293 17.98 -1.56 2.94
N LYS A 294 17.10 -2.55 3.05
CA LYS A 294 17.40 -3.97 2.77
C LYS A 294 17.39 -4.30 1.29
N LEU A 295 16.98 -3.38 0.42
CA LEU A 295 16.85 -3.62 -1.03
C LEU A 295 18.21 -3.88 -1.66
N LYS A 296 18.40 -5.07 -2.22
CA LYS A 296 19.61 -5.51 -2.91
C LYS A 296 19.44 -5.30 -4.41
N LEU A 297 19.88 -4.17 -4.92
CA LEU A 297 19.69 -3.79 -6.34
C LEU A 297 20.37 -4.76 -7.31
N TRP A 298 21.43 -5.44 -6.90
CA TRP A 298 22.14 -6.41 -7.75
C TRP A 298 21.35 -7.70 -8.01
N GLU A 299 20.44 -8.08 -7.11
CA GLU A 299 19.56 -9.25 -7.29
C GLU A 299 18.44 -9.01 -8.32
N LEU A 300 18.11 -7.72 -8.59
CA LEU A 300 17.09 -7.37 -9.58
C LEU A 300 17.58 -7.44 -11.02
N TYR A 301 18.89 -7.49 -11.25
CA TYR A 301 19.44 -7.42 -12.60
C TYR A 301 19.00 -8.60 -13.49
N GLU A 302 19.04 -9.82 -12.96
CA GLU A 302 18.63 -11.02 -13.69
C GLU A 302 17.11 -11.06 -13.96
N LEU A 303 16.33 -10.44 -13.09
CA LEU A 303 14.88 -10.36 -13.20
C LEU A 303 14.39 -9.12 -13.97
N ALA A 304 15.28 -8.23 -14.43
CA ALA A 304 14.90 -6.92 -14.96
C ALA A 304 13.97 -7.03 -16.18
N LEU A 305 14.27 -7.91 -17.12
CA LEU A 305 13.44 -8.08 -18.32
C LEU A 305 12.10 -8.75 -18.01
N PRO A 306 12.04 -9.92 -17.34
CA PRO A 306 10.78 -10.53 -16.94
C PRO A 306 9.91 -9.61 -16.09
N LEU A 307 10.50 -8.95 -15.10
CA LEU A 307 9.78 -8.01 -14.23
C LEU A 307 9.19 -6.86 -15.03
N THR A 308 9.94 -6.27 -15.97
CA THR A 308 9.44 -5.18 -16.82
C THR A 308 8.22 -5.63 -17.66
N ILE A 309 8.23 -6.84 -18.22
CA ILE A 309 7.09 -7.38 -18.99
C ILE A 309 5.87 -7.53 -18.09
N ILE A 310 6.03 -8.10 -16.88
CA ILE A 310 4.94 -8.23 -15.91
C ILE A 310 4.38 -6.86 -15.56
N LEU A 311 5.23 -5.90 -15.23
CA LEU A 311 4.82 -4.55 -14.80
C LEU A 311 4.08 -3.79 -15.90
N ILE A 312 4.53 -3.87 -17.15
CA ILE A 312 3.81 -3.29 -18.29
C ILE A 312 2.44 -3.96 -18.45
N SER A 313 2.38 -5.28 -18.31
CA SER A 313 1.12 -6.03 -18.38
C SER A 313 0.16 -5.64 -17.27
N GLN A 314 0.65 -5.38 -16.05
CA GLN A 314 -0.14 -4.84 -14.94
C GLN A 314 -0.73 -3.46 -15.26
N VAL A 315 0.08 -2.58 -15.84
CA VAL A 315 -0.38 -1.25 -16.28
C VAL A 315 -1.50 -1.37 -17.32
N ILE A 316 -1.29 -2.19 -18.34
CA ILE A 316 -2.29 -2.42 -19.39
C ILE A 316 -3.58 -2.99 -18.78
N THR A 317 -3.49 -4.00 -17.94
CA THR A 317 -4.63 -4.62 -17.25
C THR A 317 -5.42 -3.59 -16.45
N THR A 318 -4.74 -2.79 -15.63
CA THR A 318 -5.39 -1.78 -14.79
C THR A 318 -6.09 -0.70 -15.64
N ILE A 319 -5.46 -0.23 -16.72
CA ILE A 319 -6.06 0.75 -17.65
C ILE A 319 -7.30 0.16 -18.35
N LEU A 320 -7.22 -1.08 -18.82
CA LEU A 320 -8.37 -1.74 -19.46
C LEU A 320 -9.53 -1.90 -18.48
N VAL A 321 -9.27 -2.32 -17.25
CA VAL A 321 -10.30 -2.39 -16.18
C VAL A 321 -10.90 -1.01 -15.91
N ALA A 322 -10.07 0.04 -15.82
CA ALA A 322 -10.55 1.40 -15.59
C ALA A 322 -11.48 1.89 -16.69
N ILE A 323 -11.13 1.67 -17.97
CA ILE A 323 -11.89 2.14 -19.13
C ILE A 323 -13.16 1.30 -19.35
N PHE A 324 -13.03 -0.02 -19.31
CA PHE A 324 -14.10 -0.91 -19.75
C PHE A 324 -15.03 -1.35 -18.62
N ILE A 325 -14.55 -1.38 -17.37
CA ILE A 325 -15.32 -1.84 -16.22
C ILE A 325 -15.67 -0.65 -15.31
N VAL A 326 -14.68 0.03 -14.73
CA VAL A 326 -14.92 1.10 -13.73
C VAL A 326 -15.77 2.21 -14.31
N TYR A 327 -15.37 2.81 -15.43
CA TYR A 327 -16.10 3.90 -16.06
C TYR A 327 -17.55 3.53 -16.40
N ARG A 328 -17.77 2.31 -16.89
CA ARG A 328 -19.12 1.84 -17.27
C ARG A 328 -19.99 1.52 -16.06
N ALA A 329 -19.44 0.85 -15.05
CA ALA A 329 -20.16 0.42 -13.86
C ALA A 329 -20.55 1.59 -12.96
N LEU A 330 -19.75 2.67 -12.96
CA LEU A 330 -19.97 3.83 -12.09
C LEU A 330 -20.81 4.96 -12.74
N GLY A 331 -21.39 4.72 -13.92
CA GLY A 331 -22.44 5.59 -14.47
C GLY A 331 -22.06 6.40 -15.70
N LYS A 332 -20.86 6.24 -16.29
CA LYS A 332 -20.42 6.87 -17.56
C LYS A 332 -20.53 8.41 -17.57
N ASN A 333 -20.36 9.04 -16.42
CA ASN A 333 -20.43 10.48 -16.21
C ASN A 333 -19.08 11.06 -15.79
N TYR A 334 -19.03 12.35 -15.45
CA TYR A 334 -17.82 13.02 -14.99
C TYR A 334 -17.24 12.36 -13.73
N ASP A 335 -18.07 12.08 -12.71
CA ASP A 335 -17.63 11.38 -11.50
C ASP A 335 -16.99 10.03 -11.81
N ALA A 336 -17.59 9.26 -12.73
CA ALA A 336 -17.06 7.97 -13.16
C ALA A 336 -15.70 8.10 -13.87
N ALA A 337 -15.49 9.17 -14.66
CA ALA A 337 -14.20 9.42 -15.31
C ALA A 337 -13.11 9.81 -14.29
N VAL A 338 -13.45 10.64 -13.30
CA VAL A 338 -12.55 11.00 -12.19
C VAL A 338 -12.23 9.77 -11.35
N MET A 339 -13.24 8.94 -11.01
CA MET A 339 -13.03 7.69 -10.28
C MET A 339 -12.17 6.68 -11.06
N SER A 340 -12.32 6.63 -12.40
CA SER A 340 -11.48 5.77 -13.25
C SER A 340 -10.01 6.20 -13.24
N ALA A 341 -9.76 7.49 -13.23
CA ALA A 341 -8.41 8.03 -13.10
C ALA A 341 -7.80 7.73 -11.72
N GLY A 342 -8.59 7.95 -10.67
CA GLY A 342 -8.19 7.61 -9.30
C GLY A 342 -7.97 6.09 -9.11
N PHE A 343 -8.76 5.25 -9.79
CA PHE A 343 -8.58 3.80 -9.80
C PHE A 343 -7.24 3.38 -10.41
N ILE A 344 -6.78 4.04 -11.48
CA ILE A 344 -5.46 3.77 -12.05
C ILE A 344 -4.37 4.17 -11.07
N GLY A 345 -4.48 5.33 -10.43
CA GLY A 345 -3.52 5.77 -9.43
C GLY A 345 -3.48 4.85 -8.21
N HIS A 346 -4.64 4.39 -7.73
CA HIS A 346 -4.75 3.45 -6.62
C HIS A 346 -4.32 2.04 -7.02
N GLY A 347 -4.79 1.53 -8.15
CA GLY A 347 -4.58 0.16 -8.60
C GLY A 347 -3.16 -0.14 -9.11
N LEU A 348 -2.33 0.90 -9.33
CA LEU A 348 -0.91 0.80 -9.69
C LEU A 348 0.03 1.35 -8.62
N GLY A 349 -0.47 1.95 -7.55
CA GLY A 349 0.41 2.57 -6.58
C GLY A 349 -0.11 2.47 -5.16
N ALA A 350 -0.92 3.42 -4.78
CA ALA A 350 -1.53 3.50 -3.46
C ALA A 350 -2.68 4.53 -3.47
N THR A 351 -3.51 4.49 -2.44
CA THR A 351 -4.65 5.43 -2.31
C THR A 351 -4.26 6.92 -2.42
N PRO A 352 -3.18 7.41 -1.78
CA PRO A 352 -2.76 8.81 -1.95
C PRO A 352 -2.47 9.18 -3.40
N ASN A 353 -1.91 8.26 -4.18
CA ASN A 353 -1.63 8.45 -5.60
C ASN A 353 -2.92 8.64 -6.40
N GLY A 354 -3.94 7.84 -6.10
CA GLY A 354 -5.28 8.01 -6.68
C GLY A 354 -5.88 9.39 -6.39
N LEU A 355 -5.71 9.91 -5.17
CA LEU A 355 -6.19 11.24 -4.77
C LEU A 355 -5.51 12.36 -5.58
N VAL A 356 -4.18 12.32 -5.72
CA VAL A 356 -3.42 13.31 -6.50
C VAL A 356 -3.85 13.33 -7.97
N VAL A 357 -4.06 12.17 -8.56
CA VAL A 357 -4.53 12.03 -9.94
C VAL A 357 -5.93 12.62 -10.12
N MET A 358 -6.85 12.35 -9.18
CA MET A 358 -8.21 12.91 -9.20
C MET A 358 -8.20 14.42 -9.05
N ASP A 359 -7.38 14.94 -8.12
CA ASP A 359 -7.24 16.38 -7.89
C ASP A 359 -6.75 17.10 -9.16
N ALA A 360 -5.76 16.53 -9.84
CA ALA A 360 -5.25 17.09 -11.10
C ALA A 360 -6.34 17.20 -12.19
N ILE A 361 -7.26 16.23 -12.27
CA ILE A 361 -8.40 16.30 -13.20
C ILE A 361 -9.41 17.35 -12.75
N CYS A 362 -9.78 17.33 -11.48
CA CYS A 362 -10.73 18.29 -10.91
C CYS A 362 -10.25 19.74 -11.12
N ASN A 363 -8.97 20.02 -10.85
CA ASN A 363 -8.34 21.33 -11.06
C ASN A 363 -8.33 21.73 -12.55
N LYS A 364 -8.05 20.78 -13.44
CA LYS A 364 -8.06 21.04 -14.90
C LYS A 364 -9.43 21.46 -15.42
N TYR A 365 -10.49 20.85 -14.91
CA TYR A 365 -11.85 21.10 -15.38
C TYR A 365 -12.64 22.08 -14.51
N GLY A 366 -12.09 22.52 -13.37
CA GLY A 366 -12.73 23.44 -12.44
C GLY A 366 -13.98 22.85 -11.75
N LEU A 367 -14.11 21.51 -11.74
CA LEU A 367 -15.24 20.81 -11.15
C LEU A 367 -14.78 19.71 -10.17
N PHE A 368 -15.20 19.83 -8.91
CA PHE A 368 -14.84 18.87 -7.86
C PHE A 368 -15.80 17.67 -7.84
N SER A 369 -15.26 16.46 -7.89
CA SER A 369 -16.04 15.22 -7.80
C SER A 369 -16.14 14.73 -6.35
N ARG A 370 -17.14 15.19 -5.60
CA ARG A 370 -17.36 14.79 -4.21
C ARG A 370 -17.46 13.27 -4.03
N LYS A 371 -18.11 12.57 -4.99
CA LYS A 371 -18.28 11.11 -4.94
C LYS A 371 -16.92 10.39 -5.05
N ALA A 372 -16.05 10.82 -5.98
CA ALA A 372 -14.74 10.21 -6.17
C ALA A 372 -13.87 10.34 -4.90
N PHE A 373 -13.84 11.54 -4.31
CA PHE A 373 -13.06 11.83 -3.11
C PHE A 373 -13.59 11.20 -1.82
N ILE A 374 -14.81 10.69 -1.81
CA ILE A 374 -15.36 9.88 -0.71
C ILE A 374 -15.07 8.40 -0.95
N ILE A 375 -15.34 7.89 -2.16
CA ILE A 375 -15.35 6.46 -2.45
C ILE A 375 -13.93 5.88 -2.49
N ILE A 376 -13.01 6.53 -3.22
CA ILE A 376 -11.67 6.00 -3.45
C ILE A 376 -10.85 5.89 -2.16
N PRO A 377 -10.78 6.90 -1.29
CA PRO A 377 -10.07 6.74 -0.03
C PRO A 377 -10.63 5.63 0.86
N ILE A 378 -11.97 5.54 0.93
CA ILE A 378 -12.63 4.52 1.75
C ILE A 378 -12.34 3.11 1.22
N ALA A 379 -12.44 2.90 -0.09
CA ALA A 379 -12.21 1.61 -0.70
C ALA A 379 -10.72 1.23 -0.67
N GLY A 380 -9.86 2.18 -0.98
CA GLY A 380 -8.44 1.93 -1.22
C GLY A 380 -7.57 1.76 0.03
N THR A 381 -8.06 2.15 1.22
CA THR A 381 -7.22 2.08 2.43
C THR A 381 -7.17 0.70 3.05
N VAL A 382 -8.32 0.01 3.15
CA VAL A 382 -8.38 -1.29 3.85
C VAL A 382 -9.34 -2.27 3.20
N LEU A 383 -10.39 -1.77 2.55
CA LEU A 383 -11.44 -2.64 2.05
C LEU A 383 -10.94 -3.54 0.90
N THR A 384 -9.97 -3.07 0.13
CA THR A 384 -9.26 -3.89 -0.87
C THR A 384 -8.49 -5.03 -0.22
N ASP A 385 -7.88 -4.78 0.93
CA ASP A 385 -7.01 -5.75 1.62
C ASP A 385 -7.79 -6.88 2.29
N ILE A 386 -9.08 -6.65 2.62
CA ILE A 386 -9.95 -7.70 3.19
C ILE A 386 -10.01 -8.95 2.30
N VAL A 387 -9.96 -8.78 0.99
CA VAL A 387 -9.94 -9.89 0.02
C VAL A 387 -8.55 -10.09 -0.57
N GLY A 388 -7.83 -9.01 -0.86
CA GLY A 388 -6.53 -9.06 -1.51
C GLY A 388 -5.48 -9.81 -0.71
N VAL A 389 -5.43 -9.57 0.61
CA VAL A 389 -4.45 -10.23 1.48
C VAL A 389 -4.74 -11.72 1.68
N PRO A 390 -5.97 -12.16 2.03
CA PRO A 390 -6.29 -13.59 2.07
C PRO A 390 -6.07 -14.30 0.73
N LEU A 391 -6.41 -13.65 -0.39
CA LEU A 391 -6.14 -14.18 -1.71
C LEU A 391 -4.64 -14.41 -1.92
N PHE A 392 -3.80 -13.42 -1.60
CA PHE A 392 -2.36 -13.54 -1.72
C PHE A 392 -1.81 -14.68 -0.86
N VAL A 393 -2.21 -14.75 0.41
CA VAL A 393 -1.79 -15.83 1.33
C VAL A 393 -2.23 -17.20 0.84
N PHE A 394 -3.46 -17.31 0.32
CA PHE A 394 -3.97 -18.55 -0.28
C PHE A 394 -3.13 -18.97 -1.49
N LEU A 395 -2.87 -18.07 -2.42
CA LEU A 395 -2.04 -18.34 -3.60
C LEU A 395 -0.61 -18.71 -3.21
N ALA A 396 -0.02 -17.99 -2.25
CA ALA A 396 1.33 -18.26 -1.76
C ALA A 396 1.45 -19.68 -1.18
N ASN A 397 0.49 -20.12 -0.40
CA ASN A 397 0.47 -21.49 0.14
C ASN A 397 0.17 -22.54 -0.94
N THR A 398 -0.57 -22.19 -2.00
CA THR A 398 -0.91 -23.11 -3.09
C THR A 398 0.29 -23.37 -4.00
N PHE A 399 1.12 -22.36 -4.26
CA PHE A 399 2.28 -22.46 -5.14
C PHE A 399 3.59 -22.71 -4.37
N GLY A 400 3.62 -22.54 -3.05
CA GLY A 400 4.81 -22.73 -2.21
C GLY A 400 4.86 -24.05 -1.48
N GLY A 401 3.77 -24.87 -1.52
CA GLY A 401 3.66 -26.14 -0.81
C GLY A 401 3.89 -27.35 -1.70
#